data_b485ba5c4727a6c0e3e91375a49b523f
#
_entry.id   b485ba5c4727a6c0e3e91375a49b523f
#
_cell.length_a   1.000
_cell.length_b   1.000
_cell.length_c   1.000
_cell.angle_alpha   90.00
_cell.angle_beta   90.00
_cell.angle_gamma   90.00
#
_symmetry.space_group_name_H-M   'P 1'
#
loop_
_entity.id
_entity.type
_entity.pdbx_description
1 polymer ?
#
loop_
_entity_poly.entity_id
_entity_poly.type
_entity_poly.pdbx_seq_one_letter_code
_entity_poly.pdbx_strand_id
1 'polypeptide(L)'
;MTATKTPAFHKPPLFTRQQLIALLLPLIAEQALSVTIGLADTLMVSSVGEAAVSGVSLVDSFNTLMIQIMSALATGGAVVTSQYIGRQEPKDAKNAAAQILFILSSFSLLVAAIVVAGRHAILRGIFGSIDVDVMRYAETYFLLSALSYPFIGLYNAGAALFRAQGNSKISMMSSLVMNVVNIGGNAVLIYGFKMGVMGAALASLVSRAIACVAVLYLLQRPACPLRVDGLQALAPKARLIQQILRVGIPAGIENGMFQIGKLSVSSLTSTLGTAAIAANAVANTTTTFLNIPANAVGMAALTVVGQCLGAGEKDQAVYYSRRLMLFAYCGAWFMNLSAFLFANKFALGLFTLSPEAYAMALEVMVWFNIVSLFIWPSSFTMPNILRAAGDARFTMTVSIVSMWAFRVGFCYLCVLAFHGGLLAIWMGMYLDWAFRSLCFFVRFVRGKWLEQQVI
;
A
#
# COMPACT_ATOMS: atom_id res chain seq x y z
N MET A 1 7.03 -17.98 -31.08
CA MET A 1 7.35 -17.89 -29.64
C MET A 1 8.77 -18.41 -29.44
N THR A 2 9.76 -17.56 -29.60
CA THR A 2 11.17 -17.89 -29.38
C THR A 2 11.39 -18.01 -27.88
N ALA A 3 11.77 -19.19 -27.44
CA ALA A 3 12.23 -19.43 -26.06
C ALA A 3 13.41 -18.49 -25.80
N THR A 4 13.19 -17.45 -25.02
CA THR A 4 14.26 -16.59 -24.54
C THR A 4 15.21 -17.47 -23.73
N LYS A 5 16.40 -17.74 -24.29
CA LYS A 5 17.47 -18.47 -23.61
C LYS A 5 17.70 -17.80 -22.26
N THR A 6 17.54 -18.56 -21.21
CA THR A 6 17.92 -18.14 -19.85
C THR A 6 19.41 -17.80 -19.90
N PRO A 7 19.86 -16.63 -19.45
CA PRO A 7 21.28 -16.34 -19.41
C PRO A 7 21.98 -17.42 -18.58
N ALA A 8 23.19 -17.80 -18.99
CA ALA A 8 24.00 -18.74 -18.23
C ALA A 8 24.44 -18.06 -16.93
N PHE A 9 23.76 -18.38 -15.83
CA PHE A 9 24.15 -17.94 -14.50
C PHE A 9 25.27 -18.82 -13.96
N HIS A 10 26.15 -18.27 -13.14
CA HIS A 10 27.18 -19.05 -12.43
C HIS A 10 26.57 -20.09 -11.46
N LYS A 11 25.36 -19.81 -10.94
CA LYS A 11 24.56 -20.72 -10.10
C LYS A 11 23.16 -20.95 -10.73
N PRO A 12 22.49 -22.05 -10.39
CA PRO A 12 21.14 -22.31 -10.88
C PRO A 12 20.17 -21.16 -10.50
N PRO A 13 19.15 -20.88 -11.33
CA PRO A 13 18.19 -19.81 -11.08
C PRO A 13 17.45 -20.05 -9.76
N LEU A 14 17.42 -19.02 -8.90
CA LEU A 14 16.79 -19.08 -7.57
C LEU A 14 15.27 -19.22 -7.65
N PHE A 15 14.65 -18.73 -8.72
CA PHE A 15 13.21 -18.81 -8.93
C PHE A 15 12.88 -19.40 -10.29
N THR A 16 12.02 -20.41 -10.29
CA THR A 16 11.40 -20.93 -11.51
C THR A 16 10.26 -20.02 -11.97
N ARG A 17 9.86 -20.13 -13.24
CA ARG A 17 8.70 -19.40 -13.76
C ARG A 17 7.42 -19.73 -12.99
N GLN A 18 7.25 -21.00 -12.60
CA GLN A 18 6.08 -21.43 -11.82
C GLN A 18 6.04 -20.79 -10.44
N GLN A 19 7.19 -20.68 -9.75
CA GLN A 19 7.27 -20.01 -8.45
C GLN A 19 6.95 -18.51 -8.56
N LEU A 20 7.41 -17.82 -9.61
CA LEU A 20 7.07 -16.41 -9.83
C LEU A 20 5.57 -16.22 -10.07
N ILE A 21 4.94 -17.08 -10.87
CA ILE A 21 3.49 -17.03 -11.10
C ILE A 21 2.73 -17.34 -9.80
N ALA A 22 3.15 -18.37 -9.06
CA ALA A 22 2.57 -18.74 -7.78
C ALA A 22 2.70 -17.64 -6.72
N LEU A 23 3.71 -16.79 -6.81
CA LEU A 23 3.87 -15.60 -5.97
C LEU A 23 2.98 -14.45 -6.44
N LEU A 24 2.92 -14.17 -7.75
CA LEU A 24 2.26 -13.00 -8.32
C LEU A 24 0.73 -13.10 -8.30
N LEU A 25 0.15 -14.24 -8.69
CA LEU A 25 -1.30 -14.38 -8.80
C LEU A 25 -2.03 -14.14 -7.47
N PRO A 26 -1.59 -14.74 -6.33
CA PRO A 26 -2.22 -14.43 -5.06
C PRO A 26 -2.05 -12.97 -4.64
N LEU A 27 -0.92 -12.31 -4.96
CA LEU A 27 -0.72 -10.89 -4.65
C LEU A 27 -1.65 -9.98 -5.45
N ILE A 28 -1.92 -10.31 -6.72
CA ILE A 28 -2.91 -9.59 -7.53
C ILE A 28 -4.30 -9.73 -6.89
N ALA A 29 -4.68 -10.95 -6.48
CA ALA A 29 -5.94 -11.18 -5.80
C ALA A 29 -6.01 -10.45 -4.44
N GLU A 30 -4.94 -10.46 -3.65
CA GLU A 30 -4.84 -9.73 -2.37
C GLU A 30 -5.04 -8.23 -2.58
N GLN A 31 -4.42 -7.63 -3.61
CA GLN A 31 -4.59 -6.22 -3.93
C GLN A 31 -6.03 -5.90 -4.38
N ALA A 32 -6.63 -6.75 -5.18
CA ALA A 32 -8.03 -6.60 -5.59
C ALA A 32 -8.99 -6.66 -4.39
N LEU A 33 -8.78 -7.62 -3.48
CA LEU A 33 -9.54 -7.73 -2.23
C LEU A 33 -9.40 -6.50 -1.36
N SER A 34 -8.19 -5.93 -1.24
CA SER A 34 -7.93 -4.73 -0.45
C SER A 34 -8.69 -3.50 -0.96
N VAL A 35 -8.82 -3.35 -2.29
CA VAL A 35 -9.61 -2.27 -2.88
C VAL A 35 -11.10 -2.49 -2.68
N THR A 36 -11.56 -3.74 -2.83
CA THR A 36 -12.97 -4.10 -2.70
C THR A 36 -13.51 -3.84 -1.29
N ILE A 37 -12.73 -4.16 -0.23
CA ILE A 37 -13.18 -3.92 1.15
C ILE A 37 -13.39 -2.43 1.43
N GLY A 38 -12.48 -1.56 0.96
CA GLY A 38 -12.61 -0.12 1.16
C GLY A 38 -13.87 0.46 0.51
N LEU A 39 -14.23 -0.05 -0.68
CA LEU A 39 -15.48 0.34 -1.36
C LEU A 39 -16.72 -0.18 -0.62
N ALA A 40 -16.70 -1.44 -0.20
CA ALA A 40 -17.80 -2.05 0.52
C ALA A 40 -18.08 -1.30 1.84
N ASP A 41 -17.04 -1.00 2.62
CA ASP A 41 -17.17 -0.24 3.88
C ASP A 41 -17.81 1.13 3.64
N THR A 42 -17.33 1.87 2.65
CA THR A 42 -17.87 3.20 2.32
C THR A 42 -19.34 3.13 1.90
N LEU A 43 -19.71 2.16 1.05
CA LEU A 43 -21.09 1.96 0.61
C LEU A 43 -22.01 1.56 1.76
N MET A 44 -21.55 0.70 2.68
CA MET A 44 -22.37 0.25 3.80
C MET A 44 -22.56 1.35 4.84
N VAL A 45 -21.53 2.15 5.13
CA VAL A 45 -21.63 3.29 6.03
C VAL A 45 -22.52 4.40 5.46
N SER A 46 -22.54 4.57 4.13
CA SER A 46 -23.39 5.60 3.50
C SER A 46 -24.88 5.40 3.76
N SER A 47 -25.31 4.18 4.04
CA SER A 47 -26.71 3.87 4.42
C SER A 47 -27.12 4.39 5.82
N VAL A 48 -26.15 4.80 6.66
CA VAL A 48 -26.41 5.31 8.02
C VAL A 48 -26.75 6.80 8.02
N GLY A 49 -26.24 7.57 7.06
CA GLY A 49 -26.51 8.98 6.87
C GLY A 49 -25.25 9.84 6.66
N GLU A 50 -25.44 11.09 6.27
CA GLU A 50 -24.35 12.00 5.88
C GLU A 50 -23.38 12.33 7.02
N ALA A 51 -23.90 12.58 8.24
CA ALA A 51 -23.05 12.84 9.40
C ALA A 51 -22.16 11.64 9.76
N ALA A 52 -22.69 10.41 9.57
CA ALA A 52 -21.95 9.18 9.78
C ALA A 52 -20.80 9.02 8.76
N VAL A 53 -21.11 9.23 7.48
CA VAL A 53 -20.11 9.18 6.39
C VAL A 53 -19.00 10.22 6.63
N SER A 54 -19.38 11.45 6.99
CA SER A 54 -18.44 12.52 7.27
C SER A 54 -17.51 12.15 8.43
N GLY A 55 -18.07 11.71 9.57
CA GLY A 55 -17.29 11.32 10.74
C GLY A 55 -16.32 10.16 10.47
N VAL A 56 -16.78 9.13 9.75
CA VAL A 56 -15.97 7.99 9.35
C VAL A 56 -14.85 8.42 8.40
N SER A 57 -15.14 9.24 7.39
CA SER A 57 -14.16 9.67 6.38
C SER A 57 -13.02 10.50 6.98
N LEU A 58 -13.31 11.34 7.99
CA LEU A 58 -12.29 12.08 8.72
C LEU A 58 -11.32 11.14 9.43
N VAL A 59 -11.86 10.15 10.14
CA VAL A 59 -11.03 9.15 10.85
C VAL A 59 -10.29 8.23 9.88
N ASP A 60 -10.89 7.86 8.77
CA ASP A 60 -10.26 6.98 7.77
C ASP A 60 -9.05 7.62 7.12
N SER A 61 -9.01 8.93 7.00
CA SER A 61 -7.81 9.65 6.56
C SER A 61 -6.63 9.40 7.51
N PHE A 62 -6.88 9.45 8.82
CA PHE A 62 -5.88 9.15 9.84
C PHE A 62 -5.55 7.65 9.89
N ASN A 63 -6.55 6.78 9.84
CA ASN A 63 -6.39 5.33 9.80
C ASN A 63 -5.49 4.91 8.64
N THR A 64 -5.74 5.45 7.44
CA THR A 64 -4.94 5.17 6.24
C THR A 64 -3.48 5.55 6.45
N LEU A 65 -3.21 6.73 7.03
CA LEU A 65 -1.85 7.15 7.35
C LEU A 65 -1.15 6.16 8.29
N MET A 66 -1.81 5.75 9.37
CA MET A 66 -1.24 4.82 10.36
C MET A 66 -1.00 3.44 9.75
N ILE A 67 -1.95 2.91 8.98
CA ILE A 67 -1.81 1.62 8.29
C ILE A 67 -0.66 1.65 7.28
N GLN A 68 -0.49 2.75 6.53
CA GLN A 68 0.61 2.92 5.58
C GLN A 68 1.99 2.96 6.28
N ILE A 69 2.09 3.60 7.45
CA ILE A 69 3.33 3.59 8.24
C ILE A 69 3.63 2.17 8.74
N MET A 70 2.62 1.45 9.28
CA MET A 70 2.78 0.06 9.72
C MET A 70 3.18 -0.86 8.56
N SER A 71 2.57 -0.69 7.39
CA SER A 71 2.91 -1.44 6.17
C SER A 71 4.35 -1.17 5.70
N ALA A 72 4.82 0.07 5.83
CA ALA A 72 6.20 0.44 5.50
C ALA A 72 7.21 -0.20 6.47
N LEU A 73 6.92 -0.22 7.77
CA LEU A 73 7.73 -0.92 8.75
C LEU A 73 7.75 -2.44 8.47
N ALA A 74 6.59 -3.01 8.12
CA ALA A 74 6.47 -4.40 7.70
C ALA A 74 7.34 -4.70 6.46
N THR A 75 7.38 -3.77 5.49
CA THR A 75 8.24 -3.87 4.30
C THR A 75 9.71 -3.91 4.70
N GLY A 76 10.16 -3.09 5.65
CA GLY A 76 11.53 -3.12 6.16
C GLY A 76 11.91 -4.51 6.71
N GLY A 77 11.02 -5.10 7.50
CA GLY A 77 11.22 -6.46 8.01
C GLY A 77 11.19 -7.54 6.93
N ALA A 78 10.28 -7.41 5.94
CA ALA A 78 10.23 -8.34 4.81
C ALA A 78 11.53 -8.33 4.01
N VAL A 79 12.11 -7.15 3.76
CA VAL A 79 13.40 -7.00 3.06
C VAL A 79 14.52 -7.70 3.83
N VAL A 80 14.68 -7.40 5.12
CA VAL A 80 15.74 -8.02 5.95
C VAL A 80 15.56 -9.53 6.03
N THR A 81 14.33 -10.00 6.27
CA THR A 81 14.03 -11.44 6.35
C THR A 81 14.27 -12.15 5.01
N SER A 82 13.85 -11.55 3.88
CA SER A 82 14.09 -12.16 2.57
C SER A 82 15.57 -12.25 2.21
N GLN A 83 16.38 -11.27 2.61
CA GLN A 83 17.83 -11.32 2.43
C GLN A 83 18.48 -12.42 3.26
N TYR A 84 18.07 -12.60 4.54
CA TYR A 84 18.57 -13.73 5.36
C TYR A 84 18.12 -15.10 4.82
N ILE A 85 16.90 -15.20 4.27
CA ILE A 85 16.44 -16.42 3.57
C ILE A 85 17.33 -16.69 2.36
N GLY A 86 17.62 -15.68 1.54
CA GLY A 86 18.51 -15.81 0.38
C GLY A 86 19.92 -16.23 0.77
N ARG A 87 20.45 -15.73 1.89
CA ARG A 87 21.77 -16.09 2.45
C ARG A 87 21.81 -17.50 3.04
N GLN A 88 20.65 -18.17 3.14
CA GLN A 88 20.50 -19.48 3.77
C GLN A 88 20.89 -19.49 5.26
N GLU A 89 20.62 -18.40 5.97
CA GLU A 89 20.81 -18.25 7.40
C GLU A 89 19.46 -18.33 8.15
N PRO A 90 18.92 -19.54 8.39
CA PRO A 90 17.56 -19.71 8.93
C PRO A 90 17.41 -19.17 10.34
N LYS A 91 18.49 -19.18 11.15
CA LYS A 91 18.48 -18.65 12.51
C LYS A 91 18.29 -17.14 12.51
N ASP A 92 18.99 -16.42 11.65
CA ASP A 92 18.89 -14.96 11.58
C ASP A 92 17.62 -14.52 10.86
N ALA A 93 17.13 -15.31 9.90
CA ALA A 93 15.80 -15.10 9.32
C ALA A 93 14.68 -15.21 10.36
N LYS A 94 14.71 -16.22 11.25
CA LYS A 94 13.78 -16.34 12.39
C LYS A 94 13.90 -15.19 13.38
N ASN A 95 15.13 -14.79 13.69
CA ASN A 95 15.38 -13.65 14.56
C ASN A 95 14.83 -12.35 13.94
N ALA A 96 15.04 -12.11 12.64
CA ALA A 96 14.47 -10.96 11.93
C ALA A 96 12.93 -10.99 11.94
N ALA A 97 12.33 -12.18 11.76
CA ALA A 97 10.88 -12.38 11.87
C ALA A 97 10.36 -12.04 13.28
N ALA A 98 11.06 -12.41 14.33
CA ALA A 98 10.70 -12.04 15.68
C ALA A 98 10.81 -10.52 15.93
N GLN A 99 11.84 -9.88 15.39
CA GLN A 99 12.03 -8.43 15.58
C GLN A 99 10.99 -7.59 14.84
N ILE A 100 10.51 -8.01 13.69
CA ILE A 100 9.42 -7.27 13.01
C ILE A 100 8.10 -7.39 13.77
N LEU A 101 7.80 -8.56 14.35
CA LEU A 101 6.64 -8.73 15.23
C LEU A 101 6.78 -7.83 16.48
N PHE A 102 7.96 -7.76 17.08
CA PHE A 102 8.23 -6.87 18.20
C PHE A 102 8.06 -5.39 17.85
N ILE A 103 8.65 -4.94 16.73
CA ILE A 103 8.58 -3.53 16.29
C ILE A 103 7.13 -3.14 16.03
N LEU A 104 6.39 -3.96 15.28
CA LEU A 104 5.02 -3.61 14.91
C LEU A 104 4.04 -3.74 16.06
N SER A 105 4.21 -4.71 16.97
CA SER A 105 3.39 -4.76 18.18
C SER A 105 3.65 -3.55 19.10
N SER A 106 4.91 -3.20 19.33
CA SER A 106 5.26 -2.05 20.18
C SER A 106 4.78 -0.73 19.57
N PHE A 107 5.02 -0.52 18.27
CA PHE A 107 4.58 0.69 17.58
C PHE A 107 3.05 0.82 17.56
N SER A 108 2.35 -0.25 17.20
CA SER A 108 0.89 -0.22 17.09
C SER A 108 0.20 -0.08 18.45
N LEU A 109 0.74 -0.69 19.52
CA LEU A 109 0.26 -0.50 20.89
C LEU A 109 0.48 0.93 21.36
N LEU A 110 1.66 1.50 21.09
CA LEU A 110 1.96 2.90 21.44
C LEU A 110 0.98 3.86 20.76
N VAL A 111 0.79 3.70 19.43
CA VAL A 111 -0.16 4.53 18.66
C VAL A 111 -1.59 4.34 19.16
N ALA A 112 -2.01 3.10 19.43
CA ALA A 112 -3.32 2.82 20.00
C ALA A 112 -3.52 3.53 21.35
N ALA A 113 -2.55 3.44 22.26
CA ALA A 113 -2.60 4.10 23.55
C ALA A 113 -2.70 5.64 23.43
N ILE A 114 -1.89 6.26 22.54
CA ILE A 114 -1.94 7.71 22.28
C ILE A 114 -3.31 8.11 21.74
N VAL A 115 -3.85 7.36 20.76
CA VAL A 115 -5.14 7.68 20.14
C VAL A 115 -6.28 7.47 21.13
N VAL A 116 -6.31 6.37 21.90
CA VAL A 116 -7.35 6.12 22.90
C VAL A 116 -7.37 7.21 23.96
N ALA A 117 -6.19 7.62 24.48
CA ALA A 117 -6.07 8.65 25.49
C ALA A 117 -6.39 10.06 24.95
N GLY A 118 -5.95 10.36 23.73
CA GLY A 118 -5.99 11.70 23.14
C GLY A 118 -7.05 11.91 22.04
N ARG A 119 -7.94 10.95 21.75
CA ARG A 119 -8.84 10.97 20.59
C ARG A 119 -9.61 12.29 20.40
N HIS A 120 -10.14 12.84 21.47
CA HIS A 120 -10.88 14.10 21.42
C HIS A 120 -9.98 15.29 21.05
N ALA A 121 -8.81 15.39 21.69
CA ALA A 121 -7.83 16.43 21.40
C ALA A 121 -7.25 16.31 19.98
N ILE A 122 -6.99 15.09 19.52
CA ILE A 122 -6.49 14.80 18.17
C ILE A 122 -7.51 15.23 17.12
N LEU A 123 -8.78 14.80 17.26
CA LEU A 123 -9.85 15.16 16.32
C LEU A 123 -10.11 16.66 16.28
N ARG A 124 -10.17 17.32 17.44
CA ARG A 124 -10.31 18.77 17.50
C ARG A 124 -9.10 19.52 16.93
N GLY A 125 -7.90 19.04 17.22
CA GLY A 125 -6.67 19.65 16.73
C GLY A 125 -6.49 19.55 15.22
N ILE A 126 -6.94 18.44 14.59
CA ILE A 126 -6.82 18.23 13.14
C ILE A 126 -7.97 18.88 12.37
N PHE A 127 -9.21 18.75 12.86
CA PHE A 127 -10.41 19.10 12.11
C PHE A 127 -11.13 20.33 12.64
N GLY A 128 -10.67 20.91 13.75
CA GLY A 128 -11.26 22.12 14.36
C GLY A 128 -12.67 21.89 14.91
N SER A 129 -13.52 22.91 14.76
CA SER A 129 -14.93 22.84 15.16
C SER A 129 -15.75 22.22 14.03
N ILE A 130 -16.15 20.97 14.20
CA ILE A 130 -17.09 20.26 13.32
C ILE A 130 -18.43 20.07 14.05
N ASP A 131 -19.47 19.73 13.30
CA ASP A 131 -20.79 19.41 13.82
C ASP A 131 -20.73 18.38 14.96
N VAL A 132 -21.58 18.54 15.97
CA VAL A 132 -21.58 17.71 17.19
C VAL A 132 -21.86 16.24 16.87
N ASP A 133 -22.77 15.97 15.95
CA ASP A 133 -23.12 14.60 15.56
C ASP A 133 -21.96 13.96 14.77
N VAL A 134 -21.31 14.71 13.87
CA VAL A 134 -20.11 14.26 13.14
C VAL A 134 -18.98 13.94 14.12
N MET A 135 -18.74 14.81 15.12
CA MET A 135 -17.71 14.57 16.14
C MET A 135 -18.01 13.30 16.95
N ARG A 136 -19.25 13.08 17.36
CA ARG A 136 -19.65 11.88 18.11
C ARG A 136 -19.41 10.60 17.31
N TYR A 137 -19.78 10.57 16.02
CA TYR A 137 -19.50 9.44 15.15
C TYR A 137 -17.99 9.24 14.93
N ALA A 138 -17.25 10.32 14.71
CA ALA A 138 -15.79 10.28 14.57
C ALA A 138 -15.11 9.73 15.82
N GLU A 139 -15.46 10.18 17.02
CA GLU A 139 -14.88 9.68 18.28
C GLU A 139 -15.15 8.20 18.51
N THR A 140 -16.38 7.74 18.24
CA THR A 140 -16.75 6.33 18.39
C THR A 140 -15.96 5.44 17.41
N TYR A 141 -15.91 5.86 16.14
CA TYR A 141 -15.19 5.13 15.10
C TYR A 141 -13.68 5.13 15.35
N PHE A 142 -13.12 6.27 15.80
CA PHE A 142 -11.69 6.42 16.08
C PHE A 142 -11.24 5.56 17.25
N LEU A 143 -12.03 5.47 18.31
CA LEU A 143 -11.75 4.62 19.46
C LEU A 143 -11.64 3.15 19.05
N LEU A 144 -12.64 2.62 18.34
CA LEU A 144 -12.66 1.23 17.90
C LEU A 144 -11.57 0.94 16.85
N SER A 145 -11.31 1.90 15.96
CA SER A 145 -10.20 1.81 15.01
C SER A 145 -8.85 1.74 15.72
N ALA A 146 -8.63 2.58 16.74
CA ALA A 146 -7.40 2.57 17.53
C ALA A 146 -7.18 1.23 18.24
N LEU A 147 -8.24 0.65 18.83
CA LEU A 147 -8.19 -0.68 19.43
C LEU A 147 -7.85 -1.79 18.43
N SER A 148 -8.10 -1.56 17.14
CA SER A 148 -7.74 -2.50 16.07
C SER A 148 -6.28 -2.39 15.59
N TYR A 149 -5.55 -1.32 15.91
CA TYR A 149 -4.18 -1.10 15.42
C TYR A 149 -3.20 -2.21 15.79
N PRO A 150 -3.19 -2.76 17.02
CA PRO A 150 -2.30 -3.88 17.34
C PRO A 150 -2.56 -5.10 16.45
N PHE A 151 -3.81 -5.38 16.14
CA PHE A 151 -4.18 -6.52 15.29
C PHE A 151 -3.78 -6.30 13.83
N ILE A 152 -4.04 -5.12 13.25
CA ILE A 152 -3.64 -4.84 11.87
C ILE A 152 -2.12 -4.71 11.74
N GLY A 153 -1.42 -4.19 12.74
CA GLY A 153 0.03 -4.14 12.78
C GLY A 153 0.66 -5.54 12.75
N LEU A 154 0.21 -6.44 13.63
CA LEU A 154 0.69 -7.82 13.67
C LEU A 154 0.27 -8.62 12.43
N TYR A 155 -0.93 -8.38 11.89
CA TYR A 155 -1.36 -8.94 10.61
C TYR A 155 -0.40 -8.53 9.47
N ASN A 156 -0.08 -7.23 9.36
CA ASN A 156 0.85 -6.73 8.34
C ASN A 156 2.24 -7.36 8.48
N ALA A 157 2.74 -7.53 9.72
CA ALA A 157 4.00 -8.22 9.98
C ALA A 157 3.95 -9.66 9.47
N GLY A 158 2.96 -10.43 9.89
CA GLY A 158 2.82 -11.84 9.52
C GLY A 158 2.62 -12.04 8.00
N ALA A 159 1.76 -11.23 7.38
CA ALA A 159 1.56 -11.25 5.93
C ALA A 159 2.87 -10.93 5.16
N ALA A 160 3.63 -9.94 5.63
CA ALA A 160 4.93 -9.59 5.05
C ALA A 160 5.96 -10.73 5.20
N LEU A 161 5.96 -11.44 6.33
CA LEU A 161 6.82 -12.60 6.57
C LEU A 161 6.46 -13.79 5.66
N PHE A 162 5.18 -14.06 5.44
CA PHE A 162 4.78 -15.10 4.49
C PHE A 162 5.16 -14.73 3.05
N ARG A 163 5.01 -13.47 2.65
CA ARG A 163 5.48 -13.00 1.36
C ARG A 163 7.01 -13.12 1.23
N ALA A 164 7.77 -12.77 2.27
CA ALA A 164 9.23 -12.90 2.29
C ALA A 164 9.71 -14.35 2.08
N GLN A 165 8.92 -15.34 2.50
CA GLN A 165 9.14 -16.77 2.25
C GLN A 165 8.74 -17.21 0.82
N GLY A 166 8.16 -16.34 0.00
CA GLY A 166 7.59 -16.69 -1.29
C GLY A 166 6.18 -17.31 -1.23
N ASN A 167 5.54 -17.33 -0.06
CA ASN A 167 4.20 -17.91 0.14
C ASN A 167 3.12 -16.82 0.23
N SER A 168 2.82 -16.17 -0.88
CA SER A 168 1.77 -15.16 -0.95
C SER A 168 0.34 -15.72 -0.85
N LYS A 169 0.17 -17.04 -1.03
CA LYS A 169 -1.15 -17.69 -0.90
C LYS A 169 -1.72 -17.52 0.51
N ILE A 170 -0.89 -17.66 1.55
CA ILE A 170 -1.33 -17.46 2.94
C ILE A 170 -1.73 -16.02 3.18
N SER A 171 -0.96 -15.04 2.70
CA SER A 171 -1.29 -13.62 2.81
C SER A 171 -2.64 -13.31 2.14
N MET A 172 -2.84 -13.80 0.91
CA MET A 172 -4.12 -13.66 0.18
C MET A 172 -5.31 -14.30 0.92
N MET A 173 -5.15 -15.55 1.40
CA MET A 173 -6.22 -16.24 2.11
C MET A 173 -6.59 -15.53 3.43
N SER A 174 -5.61 -15.04 4.15
CA SER A 174 -5.85 -14.26 5.38
C SER A 174 -6.54 -12.93 5.09
N SER A 175 -6.19 -12.27 3.99
CA SER A 175 -6.89 -11.08 3.49
C SER A 175 -8.33 -11.41 3.09
N LEU A 176 -8.56 -12.54 2.42
CA LEU A 176 -9.91 -12.98 2.05
C LEU A 176 -10.78 -13.22 3.29
N VAL A 177 -10.25 -13.90 4.31
CA VAL A 177 -10.97 -14.14 5.58
C VAL A 177 -11.30 -12.80 6.24
N MET A 178 -10.35 -11.87 6.31
CA MET A 178 -10.57 -10.53 6.85
C MET A 178 -11.69 -9.79 6.12
N ASN A 179 -11.71 -9.85 4.77
CA ASN A 179 -12.74 -9.21 3.94
C ASN A 179 -14.13 -9.82 4.17
N VAL A 180 -14.22 -11.16 4.15
CA VAL A 180 -15.50 -11.87 4.34
C VAL A 180 -16.09 -11.57 5.73
N VAL A 181 -15.24 -11.62 6.77
CA VAL A 181 -15.68 -11.30 8.15
C VAL A 181 -16.06 -9.83 8.29
N ASN A 182 -15.33 -8.92 7.64
CA ASN A 182 -15.65 -7.49 7.70
C ASN A 182 -16.97 -7.18 6.99
N ILE A 183 -17.14 -7.59 5.74
CA ILE A 183 -18.38 -7.34 4.97
C ILE A 183 -19.58 -8.02 5.62
N GLY A 184 -19.42 -9.28 6.02
CA GLY A 184 -20.48 -10.01 6.75
C GLY A 184 -20.81 -9.38 8.10
N GLY A 185 -19.79 -8.97 8.85
CA GLY A 185 -19.94 -8.25 10.12
C GLY A 185 -20.64 -6.93 9.94
N ASN A 186 -20.26 -6.12 8.94
CA ASN A 186 -20.93 -4.89 8.58
C ASN A 186 -22.40 -5.13 8.26
N ALA A 187 -22.71 -6.13 7.44
CA ALA A 187 -24.09 -6.46 7.08
C ALA A 187 -24.94 -6.80 8.32
N VAL A 188 -24.42 -7.62 9.21
CA VAL A 188 -25.13 -8.03 10.44
C VAL A 188 -25.25 -6.87 11.43
N LEU A 189 -24.17 -6.13 11.68
CA LEU A 189 -24.16 -5.10 12.73
C LEU A 189 -24.82 -3.80 12.28
N ILE A 190 -24.67 -3.37 11.02
CA ILE A 190 -25.29 -2.15 10.51
C ILE A 190 -26.77 -2.39 10.21
N TYR A 191 -27.11 -3.42 9.43
CA TYR A 191 -28.48 -3.63 8.95
C TYR A 191 -29.31 -4.49 9.91
N GLY A 192 -28.72 -5.55 10.52
CA GLY A 192 -29.40 -6.44 11.45
C GLY A 192 -29.62 -5.78 12.82
N PHE A 193 -28.52 -5.39 13.48
CA PHE A 193 -28.57 -4.79 14.82
C PHE A 193 -28.72 -3.27 14.81
N LYS A 194 -28.70 -2.61 13.65
CA LYS A 194 -28.86 -1.15 13.48
C LYS A 194 -27.85 -0.33 14.32
N MET A 195 -26.63 -0.86 14.47
CA MET A 195 -25.59 -0.21 15.28
C MET A 195 -24.89 0.96 14.56
N GLY A 196 -25.22 1.23 13.29
CA GLY A 196 -24.67 2.35 12.53
C GLY A 196 -23.14 2.33 12.46
N VAL A 197 -22.51 3.47 12.71
CA VAL A 197 -21.04 3.65 12.68
C VAL A 197 -20.32 2.74 13.67
N MET A 198 -20.87 2.52 14.84
CA MET A 198 -20.32 1.61 15.84
C MET A 198 -20.25 0.17 15.31
N GLY A 199 -21.28 -0.25 14.54
CA GLY A 199 -21.31 -1.56 13.89
C GLY A 199 -20.20 -1.73 12.88
N ALA A 200 -19.96 -0.73 12.01
CA ALA A 200 -18.88 -0.73 11.04
C ALA A 200 -17.49 -0.82 11.70
N ALA A 201 -17.29 -0.02 12.75
CA ALA A 201 -16.02 -0.01 13.50
C ALA A 201 -15.76 -1.36 14.21
N LEU A 202 -16.81 -1.96 14.79
CA LEU A 202 -16.72 -3.25 15.48
C LEU A 202 -16.45 -4.40 14.49
N ALA A 203 -17.11 -4.40 13.32
CA ALA A 203 -16.84 -5.37 12.27
C ALA A 203 -15.38 -5.30 11.79
N SER A 204 -14.85 -4.08 11.62
CA SER A 204 -13.45 -3.86 11.27
C SER A 204 -12.48 -4.33 12.37
N LEU A 205 -12.80 -4.09 13.64
CA LEU A 205 -12.00 -4.57 14.78
C LEU A 205 -11.96 -6.11 14.81
N VAL A 206 -13.13 -6.75 14.73
CA VAL A 206 -13.24 -8.22 14.78
C VAL A 206 -12.56 -8.88 13.59
N SER A 207 -12.77 -8.37 12.38
CA SER A 207 -12.15 -8.93 11.17
C SER A 207 -10.61 -8.84 11.22
N ARG A 208 -10.06 -7.72 11.69
CA ARG A 208 -8.61 -7.53 11.90
C ARG A 208 -8.07 -8.45 12.99
N ALA A 209 -8.80 -8.64 14.09
CA ALA A 209 -8.42 -9.57 15.16
C ALA A 209 -8.39 -11.03 14.66
N ILE A 210 -9.42 -11.47 13.93
CA ILE A 210 -9.47 -12.83 13.36
C ILE A 210 -8.32 -13.04 12.36
N ALA A 211 -8.09 -12.09 11.45
CA ALA A 211 -7.01 -12.19 10.48
C ALA A 211 -5.62 -12.23 11.16
N CYS A 212 -5.42 -11.42 12.20
CA CYS A 212 -4.20 -11.42 13.01
C CYS A 212 -3.97 -12.79 13.66
N VAL A 213 -4.98 -13.31 14.35
CA VAL A 213 -4.89 -14.62 15.02
C VAL A 213 -4.60 -15.73 14.00
N ALA A 214 -5.29 -15.71 12.85
CA ALA A 214 -5.09 -16.69 11.79
C ALA A 214 -3.65 -16.68 11.25
N VAL A 215 -3.12 -15.49 10.94
CA VAL A 215 -1.75 -15.34 10.42
C VAL A 215 -0.71 -15.74 11.47
N LEU A 216 -0.86 -15.32 12.72
CA LEU A 216 0.06 -15.69 13.80
C LEU A 216 -0.01 -17.20 14.10
N TYR A 217 -1.19 -17.79 14.09
CA TYR A 217 -1.33 -19.24 14.25
C TYR A 217 -0.61 -20.01 13.15
N LEU A 218 -0.76 -19.58 11.88
CA LEU A 218 -0.05 -20.19 10.76
C LEU A 218 1.46 -20.00 10.84
N LEU A 219 1.93 -18.86 11.35
CA LEU A 219 3.34 -18.60 11.56
C LEU A 219 3.96 -19.49 12.65
N GLN A 220 3.15 -19.90 13.65
CA GLN A 220 3.60 -20.77 14.74
C GLN A 220 3.58 -22.27 14.39
N ARG A 221 3.05 -22.65 13.21
CA ARG A 221 3.05 -24.05 12.81
C ARG A 221 4.47 -24.60 12.65
N PRO A 222 4.72 -25.88 13.04
CA PRO A 222 6.05 -26.52 12.91
C PRO A 222 6.60 -26.51 11.49
N ALA A 223 5.70 -26.56 10.50
CA ALA A 223 6.06 -26.52 9.07
C ALA A 223 6.49 -25.13 8.57
N CYS A 224 6.33 -24.07 9.37
CA CYS A 224 6.71 -22.71 8.96
C CYS A 224 8.21 -22.47 9.19
N PRO A 225 9.00 -22.17 8.16
CA PRO A 225 10.44 -21.93 8.30
C PRO A 225 10.80 -20.75 9.20
N LEU A 226 9.90 -19.75 9.31
CA LEU A 226 10.07 -18.54 10.13
C LEU A 226 9.34 -18.61 11.47
N ARG A 227 9.03 -19.81 11.95
CA ARG A 227 8.42 -19.98 13.26
C ARG A 227 9.23 -19.28 14.36
N VAL A 228 8.54 -18.49 15.17
CA VAL A 228 9.14 -17.78 16.32
C VAL A 228 8.97 -18.66 17.55
N ASP A 229 10.08 -19.15 18.09
CA ASP A 229 10.10 -20.09 19.19
C ASP A 229 10.08 -19.36 20.55
N GLY A 230 8.88 -19.12 21.08
CA GLY A 230 8.65 -18.57 22.42
C GLY A 230 8.82 -17.04 22.53
N LEU A 231 8.40 -16.49 23.67
CA LEU A 231 8.46 -15.05 23.96
C LEU A 231 9.90 -14.52 24.07
N GLN A 232 10.85 -15.37 24.43
CA GLN A 232 12.26 -15.00 24.51
C GLN A 232 12.86 -14.61 23.14
N ALA A 233 12.33 -15.15 22.05
CA ALA A 233 12.74 -14.77 20.70
C ALA A 233 12.37 -13.33 20.36
N LEU A 234 11.35 -12.75 21.03
CA LEU A 234 10.93 -11.36 20.87
C LEU A 234 11.84 -10.37 21.60
N ALA A 235 12.81 -10.84 22.42
CA ALA A 235 13.76 -9.96 23.09
C ALA A 235 14.44 -9.04 22.07
N PRO A 236 14.52 -7.72 22.34
CA PRO A 236 15.01 -6.73 21.37
C PRO A 236 16.48 -6.98 21.02
N LYS A 237 16.76 -7.14 19.72
CA LYS A 237 18.10 -7.29 19.16
C LYS A 237 18.46 -6.04 18.37
N ALA A 238 19.19 -5.11 18.97
CA ALA A 238 19.49 -3.78 18.45
C ALA A 238 19.97 -3.80 16.98
N ARG A 239 20.87 -4.72 16.62
CA ARG A 239 21.41 -4.85 15.25
C ARG A 239 20.29 -5.12 14.23
N LEU A 240 19.40 -6.09 14.50
CA LEU A 240 18.31 -6.44 13.59
C LEU A 240 17.24 -5.35 13.52
N ILE A 241 16.92 -4.75 14.67
CA ILE A 241 16.00 -3.60 14.75
C ILE A 241 16.54 -2.46 13.88
N GLN A 242 17.83 -2.12 13.99
CA GLN A 242 18.44 -1.07 13.19
C GLN A 242 18.40 -1.39 11.68
N GLN A 243 18.66 -2.65 11.29
CA GLN A 243 18.55 -3.09 9.89
C GLN A 243 17.12 -2.93 9.35
N ILE A 244 16.11 -3.36 10.11
CA ILE A 244 14.70 -3.24 9.73
C ILE A 244 14.29 -1.78 9.63
N LEU A 245 14.63 -0.96 10.62
CA LEU A 245 14.29 0.47 10.65
C LEU A 245 15.03 1.28 9.59
N ARG A 246 16.21 0.86 9.17
CA ARG A 246 16.97 1.50 8.07
C ARG A 246 16.20 1.50 6.76
N VAL A 247 15.35 0.51 6.53
CA VAL A 247 14.46 0.43 5.35
C VAL A 247 13.06 0.93 5.71
N GLY A 248 12.53 0.53 6.87
CA GLY A 248 11.15 0.79 7.28
C GLY A 248 10.87 2.28 7.57
N ILE A 249 11.79 2.99 8.26
CA ILE A 249 11.58 4.41 8.57
C ILE A 249 11.56 5.28 7.30
N PRO A 250 12.54 5.20 6.38
CA PRO A 250 12.44 5.96 5.13
C PRO A 250 11.18 5.66 4.34
N ALA A 251 10.78 4.40 4.23
CA ALA A 251 9.54 4.03 3.55
C ALA A 251 8.29 4.57 4.28
N GLY A 252 8.29 4.59 5.61
CA GLY A 252 7.22 5.17 6.42
C GLY A 252 7.09 6.68 6.25
N ILE A 253 8.21 7.39 6.28
CA ILE A 253 8.24 8.85 6.02
C ILE A 253 7.76 9.15 4.59
N GLU A 254 8.22 8.38 3.59
CA GLU A 254 7.77 8.52 2.20
C GLU A 254 6.25 8.37 2.09
N ASN A 255 5.69 7.29 2.66
CA ASN A 255 4.25 7.05 2.63
C ASN A 255 3.46 8.13 3.38
N GLY A 256 3.95 8.58 4.54
CA GLY A 256 3.34 9.65 5.31
C GLY A 256 3.31 10.98 4.55
N MET A 257 4.45 11.39 4.00
CA MET A 257 4.56 12.61 3.20
C MET A 257 3.69 12.55 1.94
N PHE A 258 3.59 11.34 1.33
CA PHE A 258 2.71 11.12 0.19
C PHE A 258 1.23 11.32 0.56
N GLN A 259 0.79 10.84 1.71
CA GLN A 259 -0.59 11.04 2.19
C GLN A 259 -0.89 12.52 2.47
N ILE A 260 0.05 13.24 3.11
CA ILE A 260 -0.11 14.68 3.36
C ILE A 260 -0.19 15.46 2.04
N GLY A 261 0.69 15.17 1.08
CA GLY A 261 0.66 15.80 -0.23
C GLY A 261 -0.63 15.48 -1.01
N LYS A 262 -1.15 14.25 -0.89
CA LYS A 262 -2.43 13.85 -1.48
C LYS A 262 -3.61 14.64 -0.88
N LEU A 263 -3.61 14.85 0.43
CA LEU A 263 -4.61 15.68 1.10
C LEU A 263 -4.53 17.15 0.65
N SER A 264 -3.32 17.71 0.50
CA SER A 264 -3.12 19.06 -0.01
C SER A 264 -3.68 19.24 -1.41
N VAL A 265 -3.43 18.29 -2.32
CA VAL A 265 -3.98 18.29 -3.68
C VAL A 265 -5.51 18.12 -3.68
N SER A 266 -6.05 17.29 -2.78
CA SER A 266 -7.49 17.13 -2.62
C SER A 266 -8.16 18.43 -2.16
N SER A 267 -7.54 19.14 -1.22
CA SER A 267 -7.99 20.47 -0.79
C SER A 267 -7.97 21.47 -1.95
N LEU A 268 -6.93 21.46 -2.80
CA LEU A 268 -6.88 22.29 -4.00
C LEU A 268 -7.98 21.92 -5.00
N THR A 269 -8.28 20.62 -5.17
CA THR A 269 -9.36 20.16 -6.06
C THR A 269 -10.73 20.69 -5.59
N SER A 270 -10.94 20.84 -4.29
CA SER A 270 -12.21 21.34 -3.75
C SER A 270 -12.49 22.80 -4.14
N THR A 271 -11.47 23.58 -4.46
CA THR A 271 -11.64 24.96 -4.94
C THR A 271 -12.18 25.05 -6.38
N LEU A 272 -12.11 23.94 -7.13
CA LEU A 272 -12.59 23.87 -8.52
C LEU A 272 -14.09 23.55 -8.64
N GLY A 273 -14.78 23.36 -7.51
CA GLY A 273 -16.22 23.10 -7.48
C GLY A 273 -16.59 21.61 -7.39
N THR A 274 -17.90 21.37 -7.21
CA THR A 274 -18.45 20.03 -6.92
C THR A 274 -18.29 19.04 -8.07
N ALA A 275 -18.37 19.49 -9.31
CA ALA A 275 -18.17 18.67 -10.49
C ALA A 275 -16.73 18.13 -10.57
N ALA A 276 -15.73 18.97 -10.28
CA ALA A 276 -14.33 18.57 -10.25
C ALA A 276 -14.03 17.59 -9.09
N ILE A 277 -14.64 17.78 -7.91
CA ILE A 277 -14.51 16.85 -6.79
C ILE A 277 -15.05 15.46 -7.18
N ALA A 278 -16.25 15.41 -7.76
CA ALA A 278 -16.88 14.16 -8.17
C ALA A 278 -16.06 13.46 -9.27
N ALA A 279 -15.62 14.20 -10.29
CA ALA A 279 -14.77 13.68 -11.37
C ALA A 279 -13.45 13.12 -10.81
N ASN A 280 -12.79 13.84 -9.93
CA ASN A 280 -11.54 13.41 -9.29
C ASN A 280 -11.71 12.16 -8.42
N ALA A 281 -12.80 12.06 -7.66
CA ALA A 281 -13.10 10.89 -6.85
C ALA A 281 -13.27 9.63 -7.70
N VAL A 282 -14.06 9.71 -8.76
CA VAL A 282 -14.28 8.60 -9.69
C VAL A 282 -12.99 8.22 -10.43
N ALA A 283 -12.23 9.20 -10.90
CA ALA A 283 -10.94 8.96 -11.56
C ALA A 283 -9.94 8.27 -10.62
N ASN A 284 -9.81 8.73 -9.37
CA ASN A 284 -8.92 8.09 -8.37
C ASN A 284 -9.34 6.65 -8.05
N THR A 285 -10.65 6.39 -7.92
CA THR A 285 -11.15 5.04 -7.67
C THR A 285 -10.82 4.12 -8.83
N THR A 286 -11.13 4.55 -10.07
CA THR A 286 -10.87 3.77 -11.28
C THR A 286 -9.37 3.49 -11.45
N THR A 287 -8.52 4.50 -11.29
CA THR A 287 -7.05 4.34 -11.42
C THR A 287 -6.47 3.40 -10.39
N THR A 288 -7.05 3.32 -9.18
CA THR A 288 -6.62 2.37 -8.16
C THR A 288 -6.80 0.92 -8.63
N PHE A 289 -7.91 0.60 -9.30
CA PHE A 289 -8.12 -0.73 -9.91
C PHE A 289 -7.14 -1.02 -11.03
N LEU A 290 -6.87 -0.05 -11.90
CA LEU A 290 -5.98 -0.22 -13.05
C LEU A 290 -4.54 -0.52 -12.62
N ASN A 291 -4.13 -0.05 -11.45
CA ASN A 291 -2.78 -0.21 -10.93
C ASN A 291 -2.57 -1.49 -10.10
N ILE A 292 -3.60 -2.31 -9.87
CA ILE A 292 -3.52 -3.54 -9.06
C ILE A 292 -2.38 -4.48 -9.50
N PRO A 293 -2.23 -4.85 -10.80
CA PRO A 293 -1.18 -5.78 -11.20
C PRO A 293 0.23 -5.24 -10.94
N ALA A 294 0.47 -3.98 -11.22
CA ALA A 294 1.79 -3.37 -11.03
C ALA A 294 2.15 -3.19 -9.55
N ASN A 295 1.17 -2.90 -8.68
CA ASN A 295 1.36 -2.90 -7.23
C ASN A 295 1.73 -4.30 -6.71
N ALA A 296 1.04 -5.34 -7.16
CA ALA A 296 1.32 -6.73 -6.79
C ALA A 296 2.75 -7.15 -7.19
N VAL A 297 3.19 -6.76 -8.40
CA VAL A 297 4.57 -6.97 -8.85
C VAL A 297 5.56 -6.24 -7.95
N GLY A 298 5.26 -5.02 -7.51
CA GLY A 298 6.09 -4.26 -6.58
C GLY A 298 6.28 -5.00 -5.25
N MET A 299 5.23 -5.63 -4.72
CA MET A 299 5.32 -6.45 -3.50
C MET A 299 6.15 -7.72 -3.73
N ALA A 300 5.97 -8.41 -4.87
CA ALA A 300 6.78 -9.57 -5.23
C ALA A 300 8.26 -9.22 -5.39
N ALA A 301 8.57 -8.04 -5.89
CA ALA A 301 9.94 -7.58 -6.08
C ALA A 301 10.73 -7.50 -4.76
N LEU A 302 10.09 -7.11 -3.66
CA LEU A 302 10.72 -7.08 -2.33
C LEU A 302 11.24 -8.48 -1.93
N THR A 303 10.48 -9.53 -2.22
CA THR A 303 10.83 -10.91 -1.92
C THR A 303 11.90 -11.44 -2.88
N VAL A 304 11.63 -11.37 -4.18
CA VAL A 304 12.47 -12.00 -5.21
C VAL A 304 13.84 -11.34 -5.26
N VAL A 305 13.88 -10.02 -5.33
CA VAL A 305 15.15 -9.26 -5.40
C VAL A 305 15.88 -9.33 -4.06
N GLY A 306 15.15 -9.25 -2.93
CA GLY A 306 15.73 -9.40 -1.60
C GLY A 306 16.44 -10.73 -1.42
N GLN A 307 15.81 -11.86 -1.83
CA GLN A 307 16.45 -13.18 -1.74
C GLN A 307 17.65 -13.31 -2.69
N CYS A 308 17.58 -12.78 -3.91
CA CYS A 308 18.73 -12.80 -4.84
C CYS A 308 19.93 -12.04 -4.26
N LEU A 309 19.71 -10.85 -3.70
CA LEU A 309 20.77 -10.05 -3.09
C LEU A 309 21.32 -10.70 -1.82
N GLY A 310 20.45 -11.30 -1.00
CA GLY A 310 20.88 -12.09 0.16
C GLY A 310 21.77 -13.26 -0.21
N ALA A 311 21.46 -13.95 -1.33
CA ALA A 311 22.28 -15.03 -1.87
C ALA A 311 23.62 -14.56 -2.50
N GLY A 312 23.85 -13.26 -2.59
CA GLY A 312 25.00 -12.67 -3.28
C GLY A 312 24.91 -12.68 -4.80
N GLU A 313 23.77 -13.09 -5.38
CA GLU A 313 23.56 -13.27 -6.82
C GLU A 313 23.06 -11.98 -7.48
N LYS A 314 23.96 -11.01 -7.66
CA LYS A 314 23.66 -9.70 -8.24
C LYS A 314 23.11 -9.79 -9.67
N ASP A 315 23.63 -10.69 -10.49
CA ASP A 315 23.19 -10.89 -11.87
C ASP A 315 21.76 -11.41 -11.94
N GLN A 316 21.41 -12.35 -11.04
CA GLN A 316 20.05 -12.84 -10.91
C GLN A 316 19.10 -11.75 -10.38
N ALA A 317 19.55 -10.90 -9.44
CA ALA A 317 18.79 -9.77 -8.97
C ALA A 317 18.43 -8.80 -10.10
N VAL A 318 19.37 -8.46 -10.97
CA VAL A 318 19.12 -7.61 -12.15
C VAL A 318 18.18 -8.29 -13.14
N TYR A 319 18.40 -9.57 -13.42
CA TYR A 319 17.56 -10.35 -14.33
C TYR A 319 16.11 -10.40 -13.88
N TYR A 320 15.87 -10.78 -12.60
CA TYR A 320 14.50 -10.84 -12.06
C TYR A 320 13.88 -9.45 -11.93
N SER A 321 14.65 -8.42 -11.61
CA SER A 321 14.15 -7.05 -11.59
C SER A 321 13.61 -6.62 -12.96
N ARG A 322 14.37 -6.86 -14.03
CA ARG A 322 13.92 -6.56 -15.40
C ARG A 322 12.69 -7.36 -15.78
N ARG A 323 12.64 -8.62 -15.41
CA ARG A 323 11.50 -9.51 -15.70
C ARG A 323 10.25 -9.13 -14.95
N LEU A 324 10.38 -8.77 -13.67
CA LEU A 324 9.27 -8.26 -12.86
C LEU A 324 8.77 -6.91 -13.40
N MET A 325 9.67 -6.00 -13.79
CA MET A 325 9.27 -4.75 -14.45
C MET A 325 8.51 -5.01 -15.75
N LEU A 326 8.95 -5.99 -16.56
CA LEU A 326 8.20 -6.37 -17.76
C LEU A 326 6.79 -6.87 -17.41
N PHE A 327 6.64 -7.71 -16.37
CA PHE A 327 5.31 -8.13 -15.92
C PHE A 327 4.46 -6.97 -15.41
N ALA A 328 5.06 -6.00 -14.70
CA ALA A 328 4.36 -4.80 -14.27
C ALA A 328 3.86 -3.96 -15.46
N TYR A 329 4.68 -3.79 -16.50
CA TYR A 329 4.28 -3.09 -17.72
C TYR A 329 3.21 -3.86 -18.49
N CYS A 330 3.37 -5.18 -18.69
CA CYS A 330 2.35 -6.00 -19.37
C CYS A 330 1.00 -5.96 -18.62
N GLY A 331 1.03 -6.05 -17.29
CA GLY A 331 -0.17 -5.94 -16.47
C GLY A 331 -0.82 -4.56 -16.54
N ALA A 332 -0.01 -3.49 -16.47
CA ALA A 332 -0.48 -2.12 -16.62
C ALA A 332 -1.06 -1.88 -18.03
N TRP A 333 -0.41 -2.37 -19.09
CA TRP A 333 -0.90 -2.26 -20.47
C TRP A 333 -2.22 -2.99 -20.65
N PHE A 334 -2.30 -4.22 -20.14
CA PHE A 334 -3.55 -5.00 -20.22
C PHE A 334 -4.71 -4.25 -19.55
N MET A 335 -4.52 -3.74 -18.33
CA MET A 335 -5.56 -3.04 -17.59
C MET A 335 -5.92 -1.70 -18.23
N ASN A 336 -4.91 -0.87 -18.57
CA ASN A 336 -5.15 0.46 -19.14
C ASN A 336 -5.73 0.39 -20.56
N LEU A 337 -5.27 -0.54 -21.41
CA LEU A 337 -5.81 -0.71 -22.75
C LEU A 337 -7.24 -1.25 -22.68
N SER A 338 -7.52 -2.21 -21.81
CA SER A 338 -8.87 -2.71 -21.58
C SER A 338 -9.80 -1.58 -21.09
N ALA A 339 -9.33 -0.73 -20.17
CA ALA A 339 -10.08 0.43 -19.72
C ALA A 339 -10.32 1.45 -20.83
N PHE A 340 -9.31 1.74 -21.62
CA PHE A 340 -9.43 2.68 -22.75
C PHE A 340 -10.44 2.21 -23.79
N LEU A 341 -10.41 0.92 -24.14
CA LEU A 341 -11.27 0.36 -25.18
C LEU A 341 -12.71 0.09 -24.74
N PHE A 342 -12.89 -0.38 -23.50
CA PHE A 342 -14.18 -0.94 -23.07
C PHE A 342 -14.74 -0.34 -21.79
N ALA A 343 -13.90 0.04 -20.84
CA ALA A 343 -14.31 0.32 -19.48
C ALA A 343 -14.48 1.80 -19.15
N ASN A 344 -13.87 2.75 -19.86
CA ASN A 344 -14.01 4.17 -19.53
C ASN A 344 -15.47 4.61 -19.53
N LYS A 345 -16.21 4.27 -20.59
CA LYS A 345 -17.65 4.57 -20.67
C LYS A 345 -18.47 3.74 -19.68
N PHE A 346 -18.12 2.46 -19.51
CA PHE A 346 -18.82 1.57 -18.59
C PHE A 346 -18.52 1.94 -17.12
N ALA A 347 -17.26 2.12 -16.76
CA ALA A 347 -16.87 2.49 -15.40
C ALA A 347 -17.44 3.85 -14.98
N LEU A 348 -17.37 4.84 -15.86
CA LEU A 348 -17.97 6.15 -15.59
C LEU A 348 -19.51 6.10 -15.59
N GLY A 349 -20.12 5.20 -16.37
CA GLY A 349 -21.56 4.99 -16.38
C GLY A 349 -22.14 4.31 -15.14
N LEU A 350 -21.28 3.67 -14.32
CA LEU A 350 -21.69 3.12 -13.02
C LEU A 350 -21.90 4.22 -11.95
N PHE A 351 -21.37 5.41 -12.19
CA PHE A 351 -21.51 6.54 -11.29
C PHE A 351 -22.52 7.54 -11.86
N THR A 352 -23.43 8.02 -11.02
CA THR A 352 -24.37 9.08 -11.37
C THR A 352 -23.65 10.43 -11.36
N LEU A 353 -22.95 10.75 -12.44
CA LEU A 353 -22.23 12.01 -12.62
C LEU A 353 -23.07 13.02 -13.40
N SER A 354 -22.90 14.32 -13.08
CA SER A 354 -23.37 15.38 -13.95
C SER A 354 -22.64 15.34 -15.31
N PRO A 355 -23.23 15.87 -16.39
CA PRO A 355 -22.56 15.90 -17.69
C PRO A 355 -21.19 16.57 -17.66
N GLU A 356 -21.03 17.62 -16.87
CA GLU A 356 -19.77 18.34 -16.65
C GLU A 356 -18.74 17.46 -15.93
N ALA A 357 -19.11 16.83 -14.81
CA ALA A 357 -18.24 15.93 -14.06
C ALA A 357 -17.84 14.70 -14.90
N TYR A 358 -18.74 14.18 -15.72
CA TYR A 358 -18.46 13.07 -16.64
C TYR A 358 -17.40 13.47 -17.69
N ALA A 359 -17.55 14.65 -18.30
CA ALA A 359 -16.59 15.15 -19.29
C ALA A 359 -15.20 15.33 -18.68
N MET A 360 -15.10 15.95 -17.48
CA MET A 360 -13.84 16.11 -16.76
C MET A 360 -13.21 14.75 -16.38
N ALA A 361 -14.00 13.80 -15.90
CA ALA A 361 -13.53 12.47 -15.53
C ALA A 361 -13.00 11.71 -16.75
N LEU A 362 -13.71 11.79 -17.87
CA LEU A 362 -13.31 11.13 -19.11
C LEU A 362 -11.98 11.70 -19.65
N GLU A 363 -11.84 13.02 -19.67
CA GLU A 363 -10.62 13.70 -20.09
C GLU A 363 -9.41 13.25 -19.25
N VAL A 364 -9.56 13.29 -17.93
CA VAL A 364 -8.53 12.84 -17.00
C VAL A 364 -8.17 11.36 -17.20
N MET A 365 -9.17 10.50 -17.39
CA MET A 365 -8.96 9.07 -17.58
C MET A 365 -8.25 8.75 -18.91
N VAL A 366 -8.54 9.46 -19.99
CA VAL A 366 -7.85 9.31 -21.28
C VAL A 366 -6.36 9.62 -21.11
N TRP A 367 -6.02 10.76 -20.51
CA TRP A 367 -4.63 11.13 -20.26
C TRP A 367 -3.94 10.18 -19.29
N PHE A 368 -4.64 9.75 -18.23
CA PHE A 368 -4.10 8.77 -17.29
C PHE A 368 -3.73 7.47 -18.01
N ASN A 369 -4.62 6.92 -18.84
CA ASN A 369 -4.36 5.67 -19.56
C ASN A 369 -3.11 5.79 -20.44
N ILE A 370 -2.93 6.91 -21.15
CA ILE A 370 -1.77 7.14 -22.00
C ILE A 370 -0.47 7.23 -21.17
N VAL A 371 -0.47 8.07 -20.14
CA VAL A 371 0.73 8.32 -19.32
C VAL A 371 1.10 7.10 -18.50
N SER A 372 0.12 6.40 -17.94
CA SER A 372 0.33 5.20 -17.11
C SER A 372 1.01 4.07 -17.88
N LEU A 373 0.76 3.93 -19.19
CA LEU A 373 1.42 2.90 -20.02
C LEU A 373 2.95 2.96 -19.97
N PHE A 374 3.51 4.16 -19.87
CA PHE A 374 4.96 4.38 -19.96
C PHE A 374 5.62 4.66 -18.62
N ILE A 375 4.95 5.39 -17.73
CA ILE A 375 5.60 6.03 -16.59
C ILE A 375 5.23 5.34 -15.27
N TRP A 376 3.98 4.87 -15.11
CA TRP A 376 3.49 4.44 -13.80
C TRP A 376 4.28 3.26 -13.19
N PRO A 377 4.59 2.15 -13.93
CA PRO A 377 5.32 1.03 -13.34
C PRO A 377 6.74 1.42 -12.89
N SER A 378 7.45 2.25 -13.64
CA SER A 378 8.79 2.71 -13.25
C SER A 378 8.76 3.71 -12.09
N SER A 379 7.67 4.46 -11.92
CA SER A 379 7.50 5.38 -10.78
C SER A 379 7.12 4.68 -9.48
N PHE A 380 6.33 3.59 -9.51
CA PHE A 380 5.77 2.97 -8.30
C PHE A 380 6.23 1.53 -8.04
N THR A 381 6.56 0.76 -9.08
CA THR A 381 7.06 -0.62 -8.90
C THR A 381 8.59 -0.64 -8.72
N MET A 382 9.33 0.16 -9.48
CA MET A 382 10.80 0.20 -9.40
C MET A 382 11.35 0.60 -8.02
N PRO A 383 10.77 1.56 -7.26
CA PRO A 383 11.26 1.86 -5.92
C PRO A 383 11.22 0.64 -4.97
N ASN A 384 10.31 -0.32 -5.16
CA ASN A 384 10.30 -1.55 -4.36
C ASN A 384 11.51 -2.45 -4.66
N ILE A 385 11.99 -2.47 -5.91
CA ILE A 385 13.26 -3.14 -6.29
C ILE A 385 14.44 -2.49 -5.57
N LEU A 386 14.51 -1.15 -5.57
CA LEU A 386 15.57 -0.41 -4.90
C LEU A 386 15.51 -0.60 -3.37
N ARG A 387 14.31 -0.62 -2.78
CA ARG A 387 14.11 -0.90 -1.35
C ARG A 387 14.52 -2.32 -0.98
N ALA A 388 14.28 -3.30 -1.85
CA ALA A 388 14.73 -4.68 -1.64
C ALA A 388 16.26 -4.79 -1.50
N ALA A 389 16.99 -3.87 -2.11
CA ALA A 389 18.45 -3.74 -1.97
C ALA A 389 18.88 -2.88 -0.77
N GLY A 390 17.94 -2.22 -0.06
CA GLY A 390 18.24 -1.33 1.05
C GLY A 390 18.39 0.14 0.67
N ASP A 391 18.18 0.52 -0.59
CA ASP A 391 18.30 1.90 -1.09
C ASP A 391 17.04 2.75 -0.79
N ALA A 392 16.45 2.54 0.39
CA ALA A 392 15.21 3.17 0.82
C ALA A 392 15.36 4.68 1.05
N ARG A 393 16.53 5.16 1.44
CA ARG A 393 16.78 6.61 1.61
C ARG A 393 16.71 7.36 0.28
N PHE A 394 17.27 6.76 -0.77
CA PHE A 394 17.21 7.36 -2.11
C PHE A 394 15.77 7.42 -2.61
N THR A 395 15.00 6.33 -2.49
CA THR A 395 13.60 6.30 -2.91
C THR A 395 12.77 7.34 -2.16
N MET A 396 12.94 7.43 -0.84
CA MET A 396 12.28 8.43 0.00
C MET A 396 12.59 9.86 -0.45
N THR A 397 13.87 10.19 -0.62
CA THR A 397 14.29 11.56 -0.98
C THR A 397 13.73 11.98 -2.33
N VAL A 398 13.87 11.13 -3.35
CA VAL A 398 13.32 11.40 -4.69
C VAL A 398 11.81 11.56 -4.64
N SER A 399 11.10 10.66 -3.93
CA SER A 399 9.64 10.71 -3.84
C SER A 399 9.14 11.95 -3.11
N ILE A 400 9.77 12.37 -2.02
CA ILE A 400 9.38 13.57 -1.26
C ILE A 400 9.64 14.82 -2.09
N VAL A 401 10.85 14.98 -2.64
CA VAL A 401 11.18 16.14 -3.47
C VAL A 401 10.23 16.26 -4.65
N SER A 402 10.01 15.15 -5.36
CA SER A 402 9.11 15.12 -6.51
C SER A 402 7.67 15.46 -6.14
N MET A 403 7.15 14.85 -5.07
CA MET A 403 5.80 15.09 -4.56
C MET A 403 5.57 16.57 -4.24
N TRP A 404 6.48 17.20 -3.49
CA TRP A 404 6.29 18.57 -3.06
C TRP A 404 6.57 19.59 -4.16
N ALA A 405 7.58 19.36 -5.02
CA ALA A 405 7.89 20.27 -6.12
C ALA A 405 6.84 20.20 -7.24
N PHE A 406 6.56 18.99 -7.74
CA PHE A 406 5.71 18.84 -8.94
C PHE A 406 4.25 18.62 -8.56
N ARG A 407 3.92 17.68 -7.68
CA ARG A 407 2.51 17.37 -7.40
C ARG A 407 1.84 18.46 -6.55
N VAL A 408 2.49 18.99 -5.52
CA VAL A 408 1.92 20.07 -4.71
C VAL A 408 2.24 21.42 -5.34
N GLY A 409 3.53 21.80 -5.41
CA GLY A 409 3.94 23.14 -5.84
C GLY A 409 3.46 23.52 -7.24
N PHE A 410 3.66 22.63 -8.24
CA PHE A 410 3.21 22.90 -9.61
C PHE A 410 1.67 22.94 -9.72
N CYS A 411 0.94 22.04 -9.01
CA CYS A 411 -0.52 22.08 -9.03
C CYS A 411 -1.07 23.39 -8.46
N TYR A 412 -0.54 23.86 -7.32
CA TYR A 412 -0.93 25.14 -6.73
C TYR A 412 -0.60 26.31 -7.68
N LEU A 413 0.58 26.28 -8.31
CA LEU A 413 0.94 27.30 -9.32
C LEU A 413 -0.04 27.28 -10.49
N CYS A 414 -0.35 26.12 -11.06
CA CYS A 414 -1.25 26.02 -12.20
C CYS A 414 -2.69 26.47 -11.89
N VAL A 415 -3.21 26.10 -10.72
CA VAL A 415 -4.59 26.45 -10.35
C VAL A 415 -4.69 27.91 -9.93
N LEU A 416 -3.79 28.41 -9.09
CA LEU A 416 -3.90 29.75 -8.52
C LEU A 416 -3.39 30.85 -9.47
N ALA A 417 -2.31 30.60 -10.24
CA ALA A 417 -1.72 31.60 -11.12
C ALA A 417 -2.27 31.52 -12.56
N PHE A 418 -2.58 30.32 -13.06
CA PHE A 418 -3.02 30.12 -14.44
C PHE A 418 -4.49 29.69 -14.56
N HIS A 419 -5.24 29.65 -13.45
CA HIS A 419 -6.66 29.23 -13.40
C HIS A 419 -6.91 27.86 -14.07
N GLY A 420 -5.96 26.94 -13.93
CA GLY A 420 -6.04 25.60 -14.49
C GLY A 420 -7.15 24.76 -13.85
N GLY A 421 -7.84 23.95 -14.66
CA GLY A 421 -8.88 23.04 -14.19
C GLY A 421 -8.33 21.73 -13.60
N LEU A 422 -9.23 20.73 -13.46
CA LEU A 422 -8.89 19.41 -12.91
C LEU A 422 -7.73 18.73 -13.67
N LEU A 423 -7.69 18.86 -15.01
CA LEU A 423 -6.60 18.29 -15.80
C LEU A 423 -5.25 18.86 -15.41
N ALA A 424 -5.14 20.17 -15.08
CA ALA A 424 -3.89 20.78 -14.65
C ALA A 424 -3.35 20.15 -13.35
N ILE A 425 -4.23 19.78 -12.43
CA ILE A 425 -3.88 19.02 -11.21
C ILE A 425 -3.30 17.67 -11.58
N TRP A 426 -3.93 16.93 -12.49
CA TRP A 426 -3.44 15.63 -12.93
C TRP A 426 -2.13 15.72 -13.72
N MET A 427 -1.93 16.80 -14.50
CA MET A 427 -0.64 17.05 -15.17
C MET A 427 0.50 17.22 -14.15
N GLY A 428 0.26 17.89 -13.03
CA GLY A 428 1.24 17.95 -11.93
C GLY A 428 1.58 16.58 -11.35
N MET A 429 0.58 15.68 -11.26
CA MET A 429 0.84 14.28 -10.86
C MET A 429 1.66 13.52 -11.92
N TYR A 430 1.40 13.74 -13.21
CA TYR A 430 2.16 13.09 -14.28
C TYR A 430 3.62 13.56 -14.32
N LEU A 431 3.87 14.85 -14.06
CA LEU A 431 5.22 15.38 -13.93
C LEU A 431 5.97 14.78 -12.73
N ASP A 432 5.29 14.65 -11.58
CA ASP A 432 5.82 13.93 -10.40
C ASP A 432 6.23 12.50 -10.79
N TRP A 433 5.37 11.76 -11.45
CA TRP A 433 5.66 10.37 -11.86
C TRP A 433 6.79 10.29 -12.88
N ALA A 434 6.85 11.21 -13.85
CA ALA A 434 7.90 11.26 -14.85
C ALA A 434 9.28 11.52 -14.21
N PHE A 435 9.37 12.48 -13.31
CA PHE A 435 10.60 12.79 -12.60
C PHE A 435 11.07 11.60 -11.74
N ARG A 436 10.17 11.00 -10.97
CA ARG A 436 10.47 9.80 -10.16
C ARG A 436 10.93 8.64 -11.04
N SER A 437 10.18 8.36 -12.12
CA SER A 437 10.51 7.33 -13.09
C SER A 437 11.93 7.51 -13.64
N LEU A 438 12.28 8.71 -14.06
CA LEU A 438 13.62 9.05 -14.57
C LEU A 438 14.71 8.82 -13.51
N CYS A 439 14.52 9.34 -12.30
CA CYS A 439 15.48 9.20 -11.21
C CYS A 439 15.71 7.72 -10.84
N PHE A 440 14.63 6.94 -10.70
CA PHE A 440 14.72 5.53 -10.34
C PHE A 440 15.31 4.70 -11.48
N PHE A 441 14.97 4.98 -12.73
CA PHE A 441 15.54 4.33 -13.89
C PHE A 441 17.05 4.58 -14.00
N VAL A 442 17.50 5.83 -13.88
CA VAL A 442 18.91 6.20 -13.87
C VAL A 442 19.65 5.49 -12.73
N ARG A 443 19.07 5.46 -11.52
CA ARG A 443 19.66 4.75 -10.37
C ARG A 443 19.80 3.27 -10.63
N PHE A 444 18.77 2.65 -11.21
CA PHE A 444 18.77 1.24 -11.58
C PHE A 444 19.85 0.90 -12.62
N VAL A 445 19.91 1.67 -13.72
CA VAL A 445 20.88 1.44 -14.81
C VAL A 445 22.32 1.65 -14.35
N ARG A 446 22.57 2.64 -13.49
CA ARG A 446 23.92 2.89 -12.93
C ARG A 446 24.39 1.80 -11.97
N GLY A 447 23.54 0.86 -11.56
CA GLY A 447 23.92 -0.27 -10.69
C GLY A 447 24.24 0.09 -9.24
N LYS A 448 24.23 1.37 -8.84
CA LYS A 448 24.58 1.82 -7.48
C LYS A 448 23.72 1.21 -6.38
N TRP A 449 22.50 0.75 -6.70
CA TRP A 449 21.63 0.06 -5.79
C TRP A 449 22.12 -1.34 -5.36
N LEU A 450 22.96 -1.99 -6.21
CA LEU A 450 23.58 -3.29 -5.93
C LEU A 450 24.75 -3.21 -4.93
N GLU A 451 25.23 -2.01 -4.63
CA GLU A 451 26.31 -1.75 -3.68
C GLU A 451 25.79 -1.54 -2.25
N GLN A 452 24.48 -1.37 -2.12
CA GLN A 452 23.84 -1.16 -0.81
C GLN A 452 23.82 -2.50 -0.04
N GLN A 453 24.10 -2.43 1.26
CA GLN A 453 24.03 -3.58 2.15
C GLN A 453 23.06 -3.27 3.28
N VAL A 454 22.12 -4.19 3.51
CA VAL A 454 21.18 -4.12 4.64
C VAL A 454 21.64 -5.06 5.76
N ILE A 455 22.10 -6.25 5.40
CA ILE A 455 22.59 -7.30 6.31
C ILE A 455 24.08 -7.55 6.18
#